data_40c8aada9c9182fc1931ca7834ba1b6a
#
_entry.id   40c8aada9c9182fc1931ca7834ba1b6a
#
_cell.length_a   1.000
_cell.length_b   1.000
_cell.length_c   1.000
_cell.angle_alpha   90.00
_cell.angle_beta   90.00
_cell.angle_gamma   90.00
#
_symmetry.space_group_name_H-M   'P 1'
#
loop_
_entity.id
_entity.type
_entity.pdbx_description
1 polymer ?
#
loop_
_entity_poly.entity_id
_entity_poly.type
_entity_poly.pdbx_seq_one_letter_code
_entity_poly.pdbx_strand_id
1 'polypeptide(L)'
;AQGVAGISGDCGFMMNYQEFIRKQTKLPVFMSSIMLTPTLMPMLNPSEKIAILTANSVNLKPGLPKMLKTCGLEGQMDRFVVVGCQDVPGFEAVANAEKVDPTKVMSGIEKLVLQLIEDHPDVKVLVFECTELGAYANRVRAITGLPVFDAISNMNFFQRGMAENANLPK
;
A
#
# COMPACT_ATOMS: atom_id res chain seq x y z
N ALA A 1 -6.89 -12.79 27.25
CA ALA A 1 -6.94 -12.20 25.90
C ALA A 1 -7.00 -10.69 26.07
N GLN A 2 -6.14 -9.92 25.38
CA GLN A 2 -6.03 -8.47 25.50
C GLN A 2 -7.05 -7.69 24.63
N GLY A 3 -8.13 -8.34 24.17
CA GLY A 3 -9.17 -7.69 23.37
C GLY A 3 -8.71 -7.28 21.95
N VAL A 4 -7.69 -7.96 21.40
CA VAL A 4 -7.20 -7.71 20.03
C VAL A 4 -8.24 -8.20 19.04
N ALA A 5 -8.68 -7.33 18.10
CA ALA A 5 -9.72 -7.62 17.11
C ALA A 5 -9.16 -8.13 15.77
N GLY A 6 -7.91 -7.83 15.44
CA GLY A 6 -7.26 -8.23 14.19
C GLY A 6 -5.75 -8.03 14.24
N ILE A 7 -5.06 -8.50 13.22
CA ILE A 7 -3.59 -8.45 13.10
C ILE A 7 -3.23 -7.76 11.79
N SER A 8 -2.36 -6.75 11.85
CA SER A 8 -1.81 -6.04 10.69
C SER A 8 -0.28 -6.05 10.72
N GLY A 9 0.34 -5.77 9.60
CA GLY A 9 1.78 -5.53 9.49
C GLY A 9 2.11 -4.04 9.46
N ASP A 10 3.31 -3.69 9.93
CA ASP A 10 3.89 -2.35 9.88
C ASP A 10 4.86 -2.16 8.71
N CYS A 11 4.95 -3.14 7.83
CA CYS A 11 5.76 -3.11 6.60
C CYS A 11 5.01 -3.85 5.50
N GLY A 12 4.96 -3.29 4.31
CA GLY A 12 4.25 -3.89 3.18
C GLY A 12 4.75 -5.29 2.80
N PHE A 13 6.06 -5.53 2.95
CA PHE A 13 6.66 -6.87 2.75
C PHE A 13 6.12 -7.95 3.71
N MET A 14 5.48 -7.57 4.81
CA MET A 14 4.78 -8.51 5.70
C MET A 14 3.67 -9.28 4.97
N MET A 15 3.22 -8.80 3.82
CA MET A 15 2.29 -9.54 2.95
C MET A 15 2.78 -10.95 2.59
N ASN A 16 4.09 -11.18 2.55
CA ASN A 16 4.67 -12.52 2.36
C ASN A 16 4.27 -13.53 3.44
N TYR A 17 3.90 -13.06 4.62
CA TYR A 17 3.50 -13.88 5.77
C TYR A 17 1.98 -13.95 5.96
N GLN A 18 1.19 -13.28 5.10
CA GLN A 18 -0.27 -13.21 5.20
C GLN A 18 -0.90 -14.59 5.42
N GLU A 19 -0.61 -15.54 4.54
CA GLU A 19 -1.18 -16.89 4.62
C GLU A 19 -0.66 -17.68 5.84
N PHE A 20 0.62 -17.52 6.16
CA PHE A 20 1.22 -18.20 7.30
C PHE A 20 0.56 -17.75 8.61
N ILE A 21 0.48 -16.43 8.84
CA ILE A 21 -0.10 -15.87 10.07
C ILE A 21 -1.59 -16.20 10.13
N ARG A 22 -2.31 -16.10 9.00
CA ARG A 22 -3.74 -16.44 8.94
C ARG A 22 -4.06 -17.85 9.41
N LYS A 23 -3.15 -18.81 9.20
CA LYS A 23 -3.29 -20.21 9.65
C LYS A 23 -3.05 -20.38 11.15
N GLN A 24 -2.35 -19.45 11.80
CA GLN A 24 -1.99 -19.52 13.21
C GLN A 24 -3.01 -18.86 14.15
N THR A 25 -4.03 -18.18 13.60
CA THR A 25 -4.98 -17.42 14.40
C THR A 25 -6.40 -17.52 13.85
N LYS A 26 -7.39 -17.29 14.72
CA LYS A 26 -8.80 -17.11 14.34
C LYS A 26 -9.14 -15.65 14.07
N LEU A 27 -8.24 -14.72 14.39
CA LEU A 27 -8.44 -13.29 14.16
C LEU A 27 -8.30 -12.96 12.66
N PRO A 28 -8.99 -11.93 12.15
CA PRO A 28 -8.71 -11.35 10.85
C PRO A 28 -7.26 -10.91 10.73
N VAL A 29 -6.64 -11.17 9.57
CA VAL A 29 -5.23 -10.81 9.29
C VAL A 29 -5.19 -10.02 7.99
N PHE A 30 -4.53 -8.85 7.99
CA PHE A 30 -4.44 -7.92 6.87
C PHE A 30 -3.09 -7.20 6.85
N MET A 31 -2.06 -7.91 6.41
CA MET A 31 -0.65 -7.57 6.65
C MET A 31 -0.12 -6.39 5.81
N SER A 32 -0.80 -5.96 4.76
CA SER A 32 -0.29 -4.92 3.85
C SER A 32 -1.43 -4.16 3.16
N SER A 33 -1.18 -2.91 2.77
CA SER A 33 -2.04 -2.11 1.90
C SER A 33 -2.30 -2.75 0.53
N ILE A 34 -1.44 -3.65 0.07
CA ILE A 34 -1.65 -4.46 -1.15
C ILE A 34 -2.98 -5.23 -1.06
N MET A 35 -3.43 -5.61 0.13
CA MET A 35 -4.71 -6.29 0.33
C MET A 35 -5.94 -5.45 -0.06
N LEU A 36 -5.80 -4.14 -0.23
CA LEU A 36 -6.86 -3.28 -0.75
C LEU A 36 -7.04 -3.41 -2.27
N THR A 37 -6.03 -3.90 -2.99
CA THR A 37 -6.05 -3.91 -4.46
C THR A 37 -7.26 -4.63 -5.07
N PRO A 38 -7.78 -5.76 -4.54
CA PRO A 38 -9.00 -6.37 -5.07
C PRO A 38 -10.23 -5.47 -4.99
N THR A 39 -10.32 -4.66 -3.94
CA THR A 39 -11.41 -3.70 -3.75
C THR A 39 -11.27 -2.48 -4.66
N LEU A 40 -10.04 -2.11 -5.00
CA LEU A 40 -9.74 -0.96 -5.86
C LEU A 40 -9.86 -1.29 -7.36
N MET A 41 -9.60 -2.54 -7.76
CA MET A 41 -9.68 -2.95 -9.18
C MET A 41 -11.02 -2.66 -9.85
N PRO A 42 -12.18 -2.89 -9.23
CA PRO A 42 -13.49 -2.58 -9.83
C PRO A 42 -13.77 -1.08 -10.02
N MET A 43 -12.96 -0.18 -9.42
CA MET A 43 -13.07 1.26 -9.64
C MET A 43 -12.47 1.69 -10.99
N LEU A 44 -11.78 0.80 -11.67
CA LEU A 44 -10.95 1.10 -12.84
C LEU A 44 -11.52 0.47 -14.10
N ASN A 45 -11.39 1.18 -15.22
CA ASN A 45 -11.61 0.61 -16.54
C ASN A 45 -10.53 -0.46 -16.86
N PRO A 46 -10.80 -1.39 -17.80
CA PRO A 46 -9.85 -2.46 -18.12
C PRO A 46 -8.44 -1.99 -18.55
N SER A 47 -8.32 -0.79 -19.12
CA SER A 47 -7.04 -0.20 -19.55
C SER A 47 -6.34 0.61 -18.46
N GLU A 48 -7.03 0.91 -17.35
CA GLU A 48 -6.48 1.73 -16.27
C GLU A 48 -5.70 0.88 -15.27
N LYS A 49 -4.75 1.49 -14.57
CA LYS A 49 -3.79 0.81 -13.70
C LYS A 49 -3.75 1.38 -12.28
N ILE A 50 -3.28 0.53 -11.39
CA ILE A 50 -2.87 0.90 -10.03
C ILE A 50 -1.34 1.04 -10.02
N ALA A 51 -0.81 2.16 -9.53
CA ALA A 51 0.60 2.23 -9.22
C ALA A 51 0.87 1.84 -7.77
N ILE A 52 1.83 0.95 -7.56
CA ILE A 52 2.31 0.54 -6.24
C ILE A 52 3.64 1.24 -5.99
N LEU A 53 3.66 2.16 -5.02
CA LEU A 53 4.88 2.79 -4.54
C LEU A 53 5.44 2.00 -3.36
N THR A 54 6.72 1.67 -3.45
CA THR A 54 7.46 0.87 -2.47
C THR A 54 8.79 1.51 -2.12
N ALA A 55 9.38 1.14 -1.00
CA ALA A 55 10.73 1.58 -0.66
C ALA A 55 11.77 1.16 -1.70
N ASN A 56 11.64 -0.07 -2.24
CA ASN A 56 12.56 -0.60 -3.24
C ASN A 56 11.83 -1.52 -4.23
N SER A 57 11.70 -1.07 -5.47
CA SER A 57 11.00 -1.81 -6.53
C SER A 57 11.73 -3.07 -6.97
N VAL A 58 13.08 -3.10 -6.88
CA VAL A 58 13.88 -4.29 -7.23
C VAL A 58 13.56 -5.44 -6.27
N ASN A 59 13.35 -5.12 -4.99
CA ASN A 59 13.00 -6.10 -3.97
C ASN A 59 11.53 -6.53 -4.04
N LEU A 60 10.61 -5.61 -4.38
CA LEU A 60 9.18 -5.93 -4.41
C LEU A 60 8.78 -6.73 -5.65
N LYS A 61 9.24 -6.32 -6.84
CA LYS A 61 8.79 -6.90 -8.13
C LYS A 61 8.82 -8.43 -8.19
N PRO A 62 9.88 -9.13 -7.72
CA PRO A 62 9.91 -10.59 -7.78
C PRO A 62 8.83 -11.28 -6.92
N GLY A 63 8.45 -10.68 -5.79
CA GLY A 63 7.46 -11.23 -4.86
C GLY A 63 6.02 -10.81 -5.16
N LEU A 64 5.81 -9.75 -5.93
CA LEU A 64 4.50 -9.17 -6.17
C LEU A 64 3.50 -10.14 -6.82
N PRO A 65 3.86 -10.98 -7.81
CA PRO A 65 2.92 -11.94 -8.38
C PRO A 65 2.32 -12.89 -7.34
N LYS A 66 3.12 -13.35 -6.38
CA LYS A 66 2.64 -14.18 -5.27
C LYS A 66 1.71 -13.40 -4.33
N MET A 67 2.03 -12.15 -4.04
CA MET A 67 1.18 -11.28 -3.20
C MET A 67 -0.16 -11.04 -3.88
N LEU A 68 -0.18 -10.75 -5.18
CA LEU A 68 -1.41 -10.56 -5.97
C LEU A 68 -2.23 -11.85 -6.05
N LYS A 69 -1.59 -13.02 -6.19
CA LYS A 69 -2.28 -14.30 -6.11
C LYS A 69 -2.99 -14.49 -4.77
N THR A 70 -2.35 -14.16 -3.65
CA THR A 70 -2.97 -14.19 -2.32
C THR A 70 -4.19 -13.25 -2.22
N CYS A 71 -4.19 -12.18 -3.01
CA CYS A 71 -5.30 -11.24 -3.14
C CYS A 71 -6.38 -11.68 -4.18
N GLY A 72 -6.22 -12.83 -4.84
CA GLY A 72 -7.13 -13.27 -5.90
C GLY A 72 -6.94 -12.56 -7.26
N LEU A 73 -5.79 -11.88 -7.45
CA LEU A 73 -5.45 -11.14 -8.67
C LEU A 73 -4.33 -11.83 -9.47
N GLU A 74 -4.32 -13.16 -9.47
CA GLU A 74 -3.36 -13.95 -10.25
C GLU A 74 -3.48 -13.62 -11.75
N GLY A 75 -2.33 -13.42 -12.41
CA GLY A 75 -2.27 -13.12 -13.85
C GLY A 75 -2.56 -11.64 -14.21
N GLN A 76 -2.79 -10.76 -13.23
CA GLN A 76 -3.15 -9.35 -13.50
C GLN A 76 -1.97 -8.38 -13.29
N MET A 77 -0.73 -8.83 -13.45
CA MET A 77 0.46 -7.99 -13.27
C MET A 77 0.51 -6.77 -14.20
N ASP A 78 -0.05 -6.88 -15.39
CA ASP A 78 -0.16 -5.82 -16.39
C ASP A 78 -1.05 -4.64 -15.94
N ARG A 79 -1.89 -4.86 -14.94
CA ARG A 79 -2.72 -3.84 -14.30
C ARG A 79 -1.98 -3.02 -13.23
N PHE A 80 -0.71 -3.32 -12.99
CA PHE A 80 0.09 -2.69 -11.95
C PHE A 80 1.36 -2.06 -12.50
N VAL A 81 1.65 -0.84 -12.05
CA VAL A 81 2.93 -0.16 -12.24
C VAL A 81 3.65 -0.13 -10.90
N VAL A 82 4.88 -0.63 -10.83
CA VAL A 82 5.65 -0.67 -9.57
C VAL A 82 6.77 0.35 -9.63
N VAL A 83 6.74 1.30 -8.69
CA VAL A 83 7.70 2.39 -8.58
C VAL A 83 8.40 2.33 -7.22
N GLY A 84 9.73 2.35 -7.24
CA GLY A 84 10.57 2.33 -6.04
C GLY A 84 11.04 3.72 -5.66
N CYS A 85 11.14 3.95 -4.36
CA CYS A 85 11.67 5.19 -3.78
C CYS A 85 13.16 5.08 -3.39
N GLN A 86 13.85 4.01 -3.81
CA GLN A 86 15.25 3.75 -3.45
C GLN A 86 16.23 4.87 -3.91
N ASP A 87 15.86 5.62 -4.95
CA ASP A 87 16.68 6.69 -5.50
C ASP A 87 16.19 8.09 -5.05
N VAL A 88 15.22 8.15 -4.16
CA VAL A 88 14.74 9.42 -3.57
C VAL A 88 15.68 9.84 -2.45
N PRO A 89 16.33 11.02 -2.54
CA PRO A 89 17.28 11.47 -1.52
C PRO A 89 16.67 11.53 -0.11
N GLY A 90 17.32 10.90 0.85
CA GLY A 90 16.88 10.78 2.24
C GLY A 90 15.97 9.57 2.50
N PHE A 91 15.46 8.90 1.46
CA PHE A 91 14.63 7.70 1.63
C PHE A 91 15.47 6.42 1.87
N GLU A 92 16.78 6.48 1.60
CA GLU A 92 17.75 5.43 1.96
C GLU A 92 17.76 5.12 3.45
N ALA A 93 17.36 6.07 4.30
CA ALA A 93 17.21 5.89 5.73
C ALA A 93 16.26 4.72 6.08
N VAL A 94 15.25 4.45 5.24
CA VAL A 94 14.35 3.31 5.42
C VAL A 94 15.10 1.97 5.35
N ALA A 95 15.99 1.83 4.37
CA ALA A 95 16.80 0.62 4.21
C ALA A 95 17.82 0.44 5.35
N ASN A 96 18.29 1.54 5.92
CA ASN A 96 19.26 1.56 7.02
C ASN A 96 18.61 1.43 8.40
N ALA A 97 17.27 1.33 8.49
CA ALA A 97 16.51 1.39 9.73
C ALA A 97 16.78 2.69 10.55
N GLU A 98 17.03 3.78 9.85
CA GLU A 98 17.25 5.11 10.41
C GLU A 98 15.95 5.93 10.36
N LYS A 99 15.92 7.02 11.14
CA LYS A 99 14.77 7.93 11.12
C LYS A 99 14.73 8.72 9.83
N VAL A 100 13.63 8.58 9.10
CA VAL A 100 13.35 9.38 7.89
C VAL A 100 13.02 10.82 8.29
N ASP A 101 13.59 11.79 7.58
CA ASP A 101 13.20 13.20 7.68
C ASP A 101 12.18 13.50 6.55
N PRO A 102 10.89 13.63 6.86
CA PRO A 102 9.86 13.80 5.83
C PRO A 102 10.04 15.07 5.00
N THR A 103 10.65 16.11 5.55
CA THR A 103 10.84 17.39 4.84
C THR A 103 11.89 17.28 3.74
N LYS A 104 12.93 16.49 3.96
CA LYS A 104 13.97 16.22 2.95
C LYS A 104 13.45 15.34 1.82
N VAL A 105 12.66 14.34 2.17
CA VAL A 105 12.15 13.33 1.24
C VAL A 105 10.99 13.87 0.38
N MET A 106 10.18 14.78 0.92
CA MET A 106 8.94 15.26 0.29
C MET A 106 9.13 15.68 -1.17
N SER A 107 10.13 16.53 -1.44
CA SER A 107 10.35 17.04 -2.80
C SER A 107 10.75 15.94 -3.80
N GLY A 108 11.44 14.91 -3.33
CA GLY A 108 11.79 13.74 -4.14
C GLY A 108 10.58 12.87 -4.47
N ILE A 109 9.71 12.65 -3.48
CA ILE A 109 8.44 11.91 -3.69
C ILE A 109 7.52 12.68 -4.64
N GLU A 110 7.41 14.01 -4.51
CA GLU A 110 6.61 14.83 -5.43
C GLU A 110 7.09 14.67 -6.88
N LYS A 111 8.38 14.81 -7.13
CA LYS A 111 8.98 14.63 -8.46
C LYS A 111 8.72 13.23 -9.01
N LEU A 112 8.97 12.21 -8.18
CA LEU A 112 8.78 10.80 -8.55
C LEU A 112 7.33 10.53 -8.99
N VAL A 113 6.36 11.04 -8.24
CA VAL A 113 4.95 10.77 -8.51
C VAL A 113 4.44 11.57 -9.71
N LEU A 114 4.88 12.81 -9.89
CA LEU A 114 4.53 13.60 -11.08
C LEU A 114 5.10 12.96 -12.35
N GLN A 115 6.36 12.50 -12.31
CA GLN A 115 6.96 11.77 -13.43
C GLN A 115 6.22 10.45 -13.71
N LEU A 116 5.85 9.71 -12.66
CA LEU A 116 5.05 8.48 -12.80
C LEU A 116 3.76 8.72 -13.58
N ILE A 117 3.03 9.80 -13.28
CA ILE A 117 1.75 10.11 -13.94
C ILE A 117 1.94 10.55 -15.39
N GLU A 118 3.04 11.27 -15.65
CA GLU A 118 3.41 11.67 -17.02
C GLU A 118 3.75 10.44 -17.87
N ASP A 119 4.56 9.51 -17.33
CA ASP A 119 4.98 8.28 -18.03
C ASP A 119 3.83 7.26 -18.16
N HIS A 120 2.89 7.27 -17.20
CA HIS A 120 1.79 6.33 -17.10
C HIS A 120 0.44 7.04 -16.90
N PRO A 121 -0.10 7.72 -17.93
CA PRO A 121 -1.38 8.44 -17.84
C PRO A 121 -2.58 7.53 -17.60
N ASP A 122 -2.41 6.22 -17.77
CA ASP A 122 -3.37 5.17 -17.46
C ASP A 122 -3.42 4.79 -15.96
N VAL A 123 -2.50 5.29 -15.13
CA VAL A 123 -2.57 5.15 -13.67
C VAL A 123 -3.67 6.06 -13.11
N LYS A 124 -4.60 5.47 -12.34
CA LYS A 124 -5.73 6.18 -11.72
C LYS A 124 -5.82 6.03 -10.21
N VAL A 125 -5.05 5.14 -9.64
CA VAL A 125 -4.99 4.88 -8.18
C VAL A 125 -3.54 4.64 -7.78
N LEU A 126 -3.16 5.17 -6.62
CA LEU A 126 -1.87 4.93 -6.00
C LEU A 126 -2.05 4.08 -4.73
N VAL A 127 -1.22 3.05 -4.58
CA VAL A 127 -1.12 2.24 -3.35
C VAL A 127 0.30 2.37 -2.82
N PHE A 128 0.44 2.90 -1.61
CA PHE A 128 1.70 2.99 -0.91
C PHE A 128 1.93 1.70 -0.13
N GLU A 129 2.81 0.85 -0.65
CA GLU A 129 3.13 -0.44 -0.03
C GLU A 129 4.01 -0.25 1.22
N CYS A 130 4.99 0.63 1.15
CA CYS A 130 5.84 0.97 2.28
C CYS A 130 5.09 1.86 3.28
N THR A 131 5.11 1.51 4.57
CA THR A 131 4.41 2.25 5.63
C THR A 131 4.97 3.66 5.83
N GLU A 132 6.26 3.86 5.60
CA GLU A 132 6.91 5.17 5.68
C GLU A 132 6.38 6.17 4.65
N LEU A 133 5.80 5.69 3.54
CA LEU A 133 5.21 6.54 2.52
C LEU A 133 3.90 7.21 2.98
N GLY A 134 3.25 6.70 4.03
CA GLY A 134 2.01 7.26 4.56
C GLY A 134 2.11 8.76 4.93
N ALA A 135 3.28 9.22 5.37
CA ALA A 135 3.56 10.63 5.69
C ALA A 135 3.37 11.58 4.48
N TYR A 136 3.49 11.06 3.26
CA TYR A 136 3.42 11.83 2.01
C TYR A 136 2.04 11.74 1.32
N ALA A 137 1.16 10.86 1.78
CA ALA A 137 -0.09 10.53 1.10
C ALA A 137 -1.00 11.75 0.86
N ASN A 138 -1.16 12.63 1.86
CA ASN A 138 -1.98 13.83 1.72
C ASN A 138 -1.41 14.79 0.66
N ARG A 139 -0.10 14.97 0.65
CA ARG A 139 0.55 15.84 -0.33
C ARG A 139 0.43 15.26 -1.73
N VAL A 140 0.63 13.96 -1.89
CA VAL A 140 0.48 13.28 -3.18
C VAL A 140 -0.95 13.39 -3.71
N ARG A 141 -1.98 13.19 -2.86
CA ARG A 141 -3.38 13.44 -3.25
C ARG A 141 -3.57 14.87 -3.77
N ALA A 142 -3.01 15.84 -3.05
CA ALA A 142 -3.18 17.26 -3.39
C ALA A 142 -2.56 17.64 -4.74
N ILE A 143 -1.39 17.10 -5.08
CA ILE A 143 -0.70 17.46 -6.34
C ILE A 143 -1.14 16.63 -7.54
N THR A 144 -1.69 15.43 -7.32
CA THR A 144 -2.06 14.52 -8.41
C THR A 144 -3.56 14.48 -8.68
N GLY A 145 -4.37 14.81 -7.68
CA GLY A 145 -5.82 14.59 -7.72
C GLY A 145 -6.23 13.11 -7.67
N LEU A 146 -5.28 12.18 -7.55
CA LEU A 146 -5.55 10.75 -7.55
C LEU A 146 -5.83 10.22 -6.13
N PRO A 147 -6.66 9.17 -6.00
CA PRO A 147 -6.78 8.41 -4.76
C PRO A 147 -5.44 7.77 -4.38
N VAL A 148 -5.07 7.91 -3.11
CA VAL A 148 -3.87 7.28 -2.54
C VAL A 148 -4.30 6.43 -1.34
N PHE A 149 -3.97 5.16 -1.37
CA PHE A 149 -4.21 4.21 -0.29
C PHE A 149 -2.87 3.74 0.31
N ASP A 150 -2.81 3.65 1.61
CA ASP A 150 -1.60 3.37 2.38
C ASP A 150 -1.90 2.39 3.54
N ALA A 151 -0.93 2.13 4.39
CA ALA A 151 -1.10 1.26 5.56
C ALA A 151 -2.20 1.76 6.50
N ILE A 152 -2.34 3.09 6.68
CA ILE A 152 -3.39 3.67 7.53
C ILE A 152 -4.76 3.46 6.90
N SER A 153 -4.89 3.64 5.59
CA SER A 153 -6.12 3.35 4.84
C SER A 153 -6.54 1.89 5.01
N ASN A 154 -5.57 0.95 4.93
CA ASN A 154 -5.78 -0.48 5.13
C ASN A 154 -6.27 -0.78 6.56
N MET A 155 -5.58 -0.27 7.57
CA MET A 155 -5.95 -0.46 8.97
C MET A 155 -7.33 0.11 9.27
N ASN A 156 -7.62 1.32 8.82
CA ASN A 156 -8.92 1.98 9.02
C ASN A 156 -10.06 1.19 8.35
N PHE A 157 -9.84 0.69 7.15
CA PHE A 157 -10.84 -0.13 6.44
C PHE A 157 -11.22 -1.38 7.24
N PHE A 158 -10.23 -2.16 7.67
CA PHE A 158 -10.48 -3.38 8.43
C PHE A 158 -10.97 -3.10 9.85
N GLN A 159 -10.38 -2.12 10.55
CA GLN A 159 -10.83 -1.72 11.88
C GLN A 159 -12.30 -1.29 11.86
N ARG A 160 -12.72 -0.54 10.85
CA ARG A 160 -14.11 -0.07 10.74
C ARG A 160 -15.07 -1.23 10.56
N GLY A 161 -14.70 -2.26 9.80
CA GLY A 161 -15.51 -3.46 9.63
C GLY A 161 -15.61 -4.35 10.89
N MET A 162 -14.64 -4.22 11.79
CA MET A 162 -14.62 -4.99 13.05
C MET A 162 -15.16 -4.20 14.25
N ALA A 163 -15.30 -2.88 14.13
CA ALA A 163 -15.81 -2.03 15.21
C ALA A 163 -17.32 -2.19 15.40
N GLU A 164 -17.77 -2.12 16.66
CA GLU A 164 -19.20 -2.02 16.95
C GLU A 164 -19.80 -0.78 16.27
N ASN A 165 -20.94 -0.95 15.63
CA ASN A 165 -21.69 0.16 15.08
C ASN A 165 -22.56 0.77 16.17
N ALA A 166 -22.15 1.91 16.70
CA ALA A 166 -22.87 2.63 17.77
C ALA A 166 -24.32 3.04 17.38
N ASN A 167 -24.65 3.01 16.08
CA ASN A 167 -25.98 3.38 15.58
C ASN A 167 -26.91 2.15 15.39
N LEU A 168 -26.43 0.94 15.68
CA LEU A 168 -27.27 -0.26 15.65
C LEU A 168 -27.75 -0.59 17.06
N PRO A 169 -29.00 -1.00 17.25
CA PRO A 169 -29.48 -1.50 18.54
C PRO A 169 -28.66 -2.72 18.96
N LYS A 170 -28.29 -2.76 20.25
CA LYS A 170 -27.61 -3.93 20.87
C LYS A 170 -28.57 -5.07 21.03
#